data_818af7a4ad09d24b325b45b364abe467
#
_entry.id   818af7a4ad09d24b325b45b364abe467
#
_cell.length_a   1.000
_cell.length_b   1.000
_cell.length_c   1.000
_cell.angle_alpha   90.00
_cell.angle_beta   90.00
_cell.angle_gamma   90.00
#
_symmetry.space_group_name_H-M   'P 1'
#
loop_
_entity.id
_entity.type
_entity.pdbx_description
1 polymer ?
#
loop_
_entity_poly.entity_id
_entity_poly.type
_entity_poly.pdbx_seq_one_letter_code
_entity_poly.pdbx_strand_id
1 'polypeptide(L)'
;VRGANDVAVRFSKCCNPVPGDEIVGFITRGRGISIHRTDCVNLLNMPESDRARLIEAEWQVSEADTTQTYTTEINIYANNRKGLLAEVSKIFLELDIDIITINVSNNKKGRATLSMSFDITGVEQLNRIIAKIRNVEGVIDIERTAG
;
A
#
# COMPACT_ATOMS: atom_id res chain seq x y z
N VAL A 1 14.73 5.18 -7.63
CA VAL A 1 15.15 5.10 -6.22
C VAL A 1 16.63 5.46 -6.12
N ARG A 2 16.92 6.40 -5.26
CA ARG A 2 18.28 6.87 -5.04
C ARG A 2 19.08 5.83 -4.26
N GLY A 3 20.36 5.66 -4.62
CA GLY A 3 21.25 4.70 -3.97
C GLY A 3 21.32 3.35 -4.67
N ALA A 4 20.56 3.17 -5.75
CA ALA A 4 20.49 1.92 -6.50
C ALA A 4 20.75 2.15 -7.99
N ASN A 5 21.81 2.89 -8.29
CA ASN A 5 22.22 3.15 -9.67
C ASN A 5 22.77 1.86 -10.29
N ASP A 6 22.47 1.63 -11.53
CA ASP A 6 23.01 0.51 -12.33
C ASP A 6 22.60 -0.90 -11.84
N VAL A 7 21.66 -0.99 -10.89
CA VAL A 7 21.16 -2.26 -10.36
C VAL A 7 19.65 -2.34 -10.58
N ALA A 8 19.16 -3.52 -10.93
CA ALA A 8 17.72 -3.73 -11.06
C ALA A 8 17.04 -3.52 -9.71
N VAL A 9 16.03 -2.67 -9.68
CA VAL A 9 15.26 -2.34 -8.49
C VAL A 9 13.82 -2.75 -8.70
N ARG A 10 13.23 -3.42 -7.71
CA ARG A 10 11.81 -3.73 -7.75
C ARG A 10 11.16 -3.41 -6.41
N PHE A 11 9.90 -2.96 -6.49
CA PHE A 11 9.11 -2.70 -5.30
C PHE A 11 8.48 -4.00 -4.82
N SER A 12 8.64 -4.26 -3.52
CA SER A 12 8.16 -5.51 -2.96
C SER A 12 6.63 -5.54 -2.89
N LYS A 13 6.05 -6.66 -3.30
CA LYS A 13 4.60 -6.85 -3.25
C LYS A 13 4.08 -7.13 -1.86
N CYS A 14 4.94 -7.50 -0.92
CA CYS A 14 4.51 -7.80 0.45
C CYS A 14 4.05 -6.55 1.20
N CYS A 15 4.54 -5.37 0.82
CA CYS A 15 4.19 -4.12 1.51
C CYS A 15 3.80 -2.97 0.58
N ASN A 16 3.98 -3.12 -0.72
CA ASN A 16 3.59 -2.13 -1.73
C ASN A 16 4.04 -0.70 -1.38
N PRO A 17 5.37 -0.42 -1.39
CA PRO A 17 5.85 0.93 -1.08
C PRO A 17 5.36 1.96 -2.10
N VAL A 18 5.03 3.16 -1.61
CA VAL A 18 4.65 4.28 -2.47
C VAL A 18 5.43 5.53 -2.04
N PRO A 19 5.60 6.53 -2.92
CA PRO A 19 6.30 7.75 -2.54
C PRO A 19 5.71 8.39 -1.29
N GLY A 20 6.56 8.76 -0.35
CA GLY A 20 6.20 9.26 0.97
C GLY A 20 6.34 8.23 2.08
N ASP A 21 6.40 6.95 1.73
CA ASP A 21 6.71 5.90 2.72
C ASP A 21 8.19 5.93 3.06
N GLU A 22 8.52 5.57 4.31
CA GLU A 22 9.90 5.28 4.66
C GLU A 22 10.25 3.92 4.06
N ILE A 23 11.34 3.87 3.31
CA ILE A 23 11.74 2.67 2.59
C ILE A 23 13.17 2.25 2.92
N VAL A 24 13.44 0.99 2.66
CA VAL A 24 14.77 0.40 2.79
C VAL A 24 14.95 -0.60 1.64
N GLY A 25 16.17 -0.69 1.13
CA GLY A 25 16.51 -1.66 0.10
C GLY A 25 17.06 -2.94 0.72
N PHE A 26 16.74 -4.07 0.12
CA PHE A 26 17.31 -5.36 0.49
C PHE A 26 18.02 -5.94 -0.73
N ILE A 27 19.31 -6.24 -0.58
CA ILE A 27 20.11 -6.80 -1.66
C ILE A 27 19.79 -8.29 -1.78
N THR A 28 19.14 -8.67 -2.89
CA THR A 28 18.79 -10.07 -3.16
C THR A 28 19.93 -10.78 -3.84
N ARG A 29 19.99 -12.11 -3.68
CA ARG A 29 21.01 -12.91 -4.33
C ARG A 29 20.73 -13.03 -5.84
N GLY A 30 21.53 -12.30 -6.64
CA GLY A 30 21.45 -12.37 -8.10
C GLY A 30 20.24 -11.72 -8.75
N ARG A 31 19.39 -11.00 -8.00
CA ARG A 31 18.16 -10.41 -8.52
C ARG A 31 18.06 -8.89 -8.38
N GLY A 32 19.13 -8.26 -7.88
CA GLY A 32 19.11 -6.82 -7.66
C GLY A 32 18.61 -6.45 -6.27
N ILE A 33 17.90 -5.33 -6.17
CA ILE A 33 17.48 -4.76 -4.91
C ILE A 33 15.95 -4.75 -4.83
N SER A 34 15.41 -5.29 -3.72
CA SER A 34 13.99 -5.19 -3.40
C SER A 34 13.76 -4.02 -2.46
N ILE A 35 12.78 -3.18 -2.76
CA ILE A 35 12.43 -2.02 -1.93
C ILE A 35 11.25 -2.39 -1.06
N HIS A 36 11.41 -2.23 0.25
CA HIS A 36 10.38 -2.49 1.26
C HIS A 36 10.08 -1.25 2.05
N ARG A 37 8.86 -1.16 2.61
CA ARG A 37 8.59 -0.18 3.65
C ARG A 37 9.30 -0.61 4.92
N THR A 38 9.74 0.35 5.72
CA THR A 38 10.44 0.05 6.98
C THR A 38 9.57 -0.70 7.99
N ASP A 39 8.24 -0.60 7.86
CA ASP A 39 7.28 -1.31 8.72
C ASP A 39 6.84 -2.67 8.15
N CYS A 40 7.45 -3.14 7.06
CA CYS A 40 7.09 -4.42 6.46
C CYS A 40 7.33 -5.57 7.43
N VAL A 41 6.32 -6.44 7.59
CA VAL A 41 6.39 -7.61 8.48
C VAL A 41 7.59 -8.50 8.15
N ASN A 42 7.87 -8.67 6.86
CA ASN A 42 9.00 -9.50 6.43
C ASN A 42 10.35 -8.93 6.83
N LEU A 43 10.46 -7.60 6.96
CA LEU A 43 11.67 -6.96 7.47
C LEU A 43 11.77 -7.08 8.98
N LEU A 44 10.65 -6.89 9.68
CA LEU A 44 10.63 -6.95 11.15
C LEU A 44 10.97 -8.34 11.67
N ASN A 45 10.60 -9.37 10.92
CA ASN A 45 10.86 -10.76 11.27
C ASN A 45 12.13 -11.34 10.62
N MET A 46 12.90 -10.51 9.95
CA MET A 46 14.09 -10.94 9.22
C MET A 46 15.18 -11.44 10.19
N PRO A 47 15.84 -12.59 9.90
CA PRO A 47 16.98 -13.05 10.67
C PRO A 47 18.12 -12.02 10.68
N GLU A 48 18.85 -11.95 11.77
CA GLU A 48 19.95 -11.01 11.91
C GLU A 48 21.00 -11.18 10.80
N SER A 49 21.23 -12.41 10.35
CA SER A 49 22.16 -12.69 9.26
C SER A 49 21.78 -12.02 7.94
N ASP A 50 20.48 -11.77 7.70
CA ASP A 50 20.00 -11.13 6.49
C ASP A 50 19.97 -9.60 6.62
N ARG A 51 20.03 -9.08 7.84
CA ARG A 51 19.99 -7.62 8.05
C ARG A 51 21.21 -6.90 7.48
N ALA A 52 22.31 -7.61 7.31
CA ALA A 52 23.51 -7.04 6.67
C ALA A 52 23.31 -6.71 5.19
N ARG A 53 22.22 -7.20 4.59
CA ARG A 53 21.87 -6.91 3.20
C ARG A 53 20.95 -5.71 3.05
N LEU A 54 20.55 -5.09 4.15
CA LEU A 54 19.74 -3.87 4.12
C LEU A 54 20.59 -2.67 3.77
N ILE A 55 20.10 -1.82 2.88
CA ILE A 55 20.76 -0.58 2.48
C ILE A 55 19.76 0.57 2.55
N GLU A 56 20.29 1.77 2.75
CA GLU A 56 19.44 2.95 2.70
C GLU A 56 18.89 3.15 1.31
N ALA A 57 17.65 3.57 1.23
CA ALA A 57 16.99 3.91 -0.02
C ALA A 57 16.14 5.16 0.18
N GLU A 58 16.06 5.98 -0.85
CA GLU A 58 15.27 7.20 -0.85
C GLU A 58 14.48 7.30 -2.13
N TRP A 59 13.29 7.90 -2.05
CA TRP A 59 12.53 8.23 -3.22
C TRP A 59 13.22 9.36 -3.98
N GLN A 60 13.31 9.19 -5.29
CA GLN A 60 13.79 10.23 -6.17
C GLN A 60 12.64 10.58 -7.11
N VAL A 61 11.89 11.61 -6.73
CA VAL A 61 10.71 12.03 -7.48
C VAL A 61 11.01 13.36 -8.15
N SER A 62 10.97 13.39 -9.47
CA SER A 62 11.07 14.63 -10.24
C SER A 62 9.68 15.07 -10.67
N GLU A 63 9.53 16.32 -11.12
CA GLU A 63 8.25 16.81 -11.65
C GLU A 63 7.76 15.96 -12.81
N ALA A 64 8.67 15.37 -13.58
CA ALA A 64 8.32 14.50 -14.71
C ALA A 64 7.68 13.19 -14.24
N ASP A 65 7.91 12.78 -13.01
CA ASP A 65 7.41 11.51 -12.45
C ASP A 65 6.10 11.68 -11.68
N THR A 66 5.50 12.86 -11.67
CA THR A 66 4.26 13.10 -10.92
C THR A 66 3.05 12.33 -11.46
N THR A 67 3.15 11.84 -12.69
CA THR A 67 2.10 11.02 -13.31
C THR A 67 2.28 9.53 -13.05
N GLN A 68 3.41 9.12 -12.51
CA GLN A 68 3.65 7.71 -12.21
C GLN A 68 2.79 7.27 -11.05
N THR A 69 2.16 6.09 -11.19
CA THR A 69 1.31 5.53 -10.15
C THR A 69 1.94 4.27 -9.54
N TYR A 70 1.51 3.98 -8.32
CA TYR A 70 1.97 2.82 -7.56
C TYR A 70 0.76 2.10 -7.00
N THR A 71 0.74 0.77 -7.11
CA THR A 71 -0.36 -0.02 -6.60
C THR A 71 -0.23 -0.19 -5.09
N THR A 72 -1.31 0.02 -4.37
CA THR A 72 -1.39 -0.24 -2.93
C THR A 72 -2.64 -1.05 -2.62
N GLU A 73 -2.65 -1.70 -1.45
CA GLU A 73 -3.79 -2.48 -0.99
C GLU A 73 -4.19 -2.07 0.41
N ILE A 74 -5.49 -2.03 0.64
CA ILE A 74 -6.04 -1.78 1.98
C ILE A 74 -7.11 -2.82 2.29
N ASN A 75 -7.29 -3.08 3.59
CA ASN A 75 -8.42 -3.84 4.10
C ASN A 75 -9.30 -2.90 4.91
N ILE A 76 -10.58 -2.84 4.57
CA ILE A 76 -11.56 -2.02 5.27
C ILE A 76 -12.43 -2.97 6.09
N TYR A 77 -12.41 -2.80 7.40
CA TYR A 77 -13.24 -3.58 8.32
C TYR A 77 -14.46 -2.75 8.70
N ALA A 78 -15.63 -3.27 8.46
CA ALA A 78 -16.86 -2.52 8.62
C ALA A 78 -18.02 -3.41 9.06
N ASN A 79 -19.07 -2.76 9.57
CA ASN A 79 -20.35 -3.44 9.76
C ASN A 79 -21.00 -3.57 8.37
N ASN A 80 -21.46 -4.78 8.06
CA ASN A 80 -22.14 -5.01 6.78
C ASN A 80 -23.49 -4.29 6.79
N ARG A 81 -23.66 -3.34 5.89
CA ARG A 81 -24.92 -2.62 5.71
C ARG A 81 -25.18 -2.39 4.24
N LYS A 82 -26.45 -2.15 3.92
CA LYS A 82 -26.85 -1.86 2.55
C LYS A 82 -26.19 -0.56 2.09
N GLY A 83 -25.61 -0.59 0.90
CA GLY A 83 -24.97 0.59 0.31
C GLY A 83 -23.54 0.86 0.73
N LEU A 84 -22.97 0.04 1.62
CA LEU A 84 -21.58 0.23 2.08
C LEU A 84 -20.59 0.25 0.91
N LEU A 85 -20.66 -0.75 0.05
CA LEU A 85 -19.75 -0.84 -1.10
C LEU A 85 -19.92 0.35 -2.05
N ALA A 86 -21.15 0.77 -2.28
CA ALA A 86 -21.43 1.91 -3.16
C ALA A 86 -20.83 3.20 -2.62
N GLU A 87 -20.94 3.44 -1.31
CA GLU A 87 -20.36 4.63 -0.69
C GLU A 87 -18.84 4.63 -0.75
N VAL A 88 -18.22 3.48 -0.49
CA VAL A 88 -16.75 3.36 -0.58
C VAL A 88 -16.30 3.58 -2.02
N SER A 89 -16.96 2.95 -2.99
CA SER A 89 -16.61 3.10 -4.41
C SER A 89 -16.76 4.55 -4.89
N LYS A 90 -17.76 5.26 -4.39
CA LYS A 90 -18.00 6.66 -4.74
C LYS A 90 -16.81 7.55 -4.33
N ILE A 91 -16.16 7.27 -3.21
CA ILE A 91 -14.99 8.01 -2.76
C ILE A 91 -13.86 7.92 -3.78
N PHE A 92 -13.60 6.73 -4.31
CA PHE A 92 -12.56 6.54 -5.33
C PHE A 92 -12.91 7.28 -6.63
N LEU A 93 -14.19 7.27 -7.00
CA LEU A 93 -14.65 8.00 -8.18
C LEU A 93 -14.47 9.51 -8.00
N GLU A 94 -14.81 10.06 -6.84
CA GLU A 94 -14.66 11.49 -6.55
C GLU A 94 -13.19 11.94 -6.57
N LEU A 95 -12.28 11.05 -6.16
CA LEU A 95 -10.85 11.34 -6.13
C LEU A 95 -10.14 10.96 -7.43
N ASP A 96 -10.90 10.46 -8.42
CA ASP A 96 -10.38 10.04 -9.72
C ASP A 96 -9.28 8.98 -9.59
N ILE A 97 -9.55 7.96 -8.78
CA ILE A 97 -8.63 6.87 -8.52
C ILE A 97 -9.23 5.58 -9.07
N ASP A 98 -8.44 4.86 -9.87
CA ASP A 98 -8.87 3.59 -10.45
C ASP A 98 -8.72 2.46 -9.43
N ILE A 99 -9.80 1.72 -9.23
CA ILE A 99 -9.79 0.51 -8.42
C ILE A 99 -9.36 -0.65 -9.33
N ILE A 100 -8.32 -1.38 -8.92
CA ILE A 100 -7.81 -2.52 -9.69
C ILE A 100 -8.56 -3.79 -9.29
N THR A 101 -8.61 -4.08 -7.99
CA THR A 101 -9.35 -5.22 -7.47
C THR A 101 -10.18 -4.81 -6.27
N ILE A 102 -11.27 -5.53 -6.07
CA ILE A 102 -12.09 -5.41 -4.88
C ILE A 102 -12.66 -6.79 -4.53
N ASN A 103 -12.47 -7.19 -3.28
CA ASN A 103 -13.03 -8.42 -2.75
C ASN A 103 -13.80 -8.09 -1.49
N VAL A 104 -15.02 -8.59 -1.40
CA VAL A 104 -15.87 -8.38 -0.23
C VAL A 104 -16.16 -9.74 0.41
N SER A 105 -15.88 -9.86 1.69
CA SER A 105 -16.26 -11.03 2.46
C SER A 105 -17.07 -10.63 3.66
N ASN A 106 -18.12 -11.39 3.94
CA ASN A 106 -19.01 -11.18 5.08
C ASN A 106 -18.88 -12.32 6.05
N ASN A 107 -18.86 -12.02 7.35
CA ASN A 107 -18.91 -13.06 8.35
C ASN A 107 -20.32 -13.19 8.93
N LYS A 108 -20.51 -14.23 9.76
CA LYS A 108 -21.81 -14.53 10.36
C LYS A 108 -22.26 -13.49 11.40
N LYS A 109 -21.38 -12.60 11.82
CA LYS A 109 -21.68 -11.58 12.84
C LYS A 109 -22.07 -10.24 12.23
N GLY A 110 -22.33 -10.21 10.92
CA GLY A 110 -22.69 -8.97 10.23
C GLY A 110 -21.51 -8.03 9.97
N ARG A 111 -20.29 -8.55 10.00
CA ARG A 111 -19.09 -7.80 9.67
C ARG A 111 -18.68 -8.06 8.24
N ALA A 112 -18.19 -7.02 7.59
CA ALA A 112 -17.66 -7.10 6.23
C ALA A 112 -16.19 -6.70 6.20
N THR A 113 -15.42 -7.38 5.36
CA THR A 113 -14.06 -6.98 5.04
C THR A 113 -13.98 -6.70 3.56
N LEU A 114 -13.59 -5.49 3.21
CA LEU A 114 -13.38 -5.09 1.83
C LEU A 114 -11.87 -5.01 1.60
N SER A 115 -11.35 -5.90 0.75
CA SER A 115 -9.93 -5.90 0.36
C SER A 115 -9.85 -5.25 -1.01
N MET A 116 -9.16 -4.13 -1.09
CA MET A 116 -9.10 -3.32 -2.31
C MET A 116 -7.67 -3.02 -2.70
N SER A 117 -7.39 -3.08 -4.00
CA SER A 117 -6.14 -2.57 -4.55
C SER A 117 -6.45 -1.47 -5.56
N PHE A 118 -5.59 -0.47 -5.60
CA PHE A 118 -5.79 0.70 -6.45
C PHE A 118 -4.45 1.40 -6.68
N ASP A 119 -4.41 2.25 -7.69
CA ASP A 119 -3.20 3.00 -8.04
C ASP A 119 -3.25 4.42 -7.46
N ILE A 120 -2.16 4.83 -6.85
CA ILE A 120 -2.00 6.17 -6.28
C ILE A 120 -0.64 6.73 -6.65
N THR A 121 -0.47 8.04 -6.47
CA THR A 121 0.79 8.73 -6.76
C THR A 121 1.72 8.84 -5.55
N GLY A 122 1.20 8.67 -4.35
CA GLY A 122 2.00 8.73 -3.13
C GLY A 122 1.15 8.60 -1.88
N VAL A 123 1.83 8.64 -0.73
CA VAL A 123 1.19 8.42 0.58
C VAL A 123 0.17 9.51 0.93
N GLU A 124 0.36 10.73 0.45
CA GLU A 124 -0.61 11.80 0.71
C GLU A 124 -1.98 11.49 0.14
N GLN A 125 -1.99 10.95 -1.09
CA GLN A 125 -3.24 10.54 -1.73
C GLN A 125 -3.88 9.39 -0.96
N LEU A 126 -3.08 8.43 -0.51
CA LEU A 126 -3.56 7.31 0.31
C LEU A 126 -4.20 7.81 1.60
N ASN A 127 -3.57 8.76 2.28
CA ASN A 127 -4.10 9.32 3.52
C ASN A 127 -5.44 10.02 3.31
N ARG A 128 -5.63 10.70 2.18
CA ARG A 128 -6.91 11.31 1.83
C ARG A 128 -8.00 10.28 1.63
N ILE A 129 -7.66 9.18 0.96
CA ILE A 129 -8.61 8.08 0.75
C ILE A 129 -9.03 7.49 2.09
N ILE A 130 -8.06 7.18 2.95
CA ILE A 130 -8.32 6.59 4.26
C ILE A 130 -9.17 7.52 5.12
N ALA A 131 -8.87 8.82 5.13
CA ALA A 131 -9.63 9.79 5.90
C ALA A 131 -11.09 9.85 5.46
N LYS A 132 -11.34 9.82 4.16
CA LYS A 132 -12.70 9.84 3.62
C LYS A 132 -13.46 8.54 3.92
N ILE A 133 -12.80 7.40 3.81
CA ILE A 133 -13.41 6.10 4.09
C ILE A 133 -13.77 6.00 5.58
N ARG A 134 -12.94 6.53 6.47
CA ARG A 134 -13.24 6.52 7.91
C ARG A 134 -14.52 7.26 8.28
N ASN A 135 -14.94 8.20 7.44
CA ASN A 135 -16.18 8.95 7.64
C ASN A 135 -17.42 8.21 7.12
N VAL A 136 -17.24 7.09 6.44
CA VAL A 136 -18.37 6.27 5.96
C VAL A 136 -19.00 5.57 7.15
N GLU A 137 -20.32 5.65 7.26
CA GLU A 137 -21.05 5.00 8.32
C GLU A 137 -20.84 3.48 8.31
N GLY A 138 -20.51 2.91 9.46
CA GLY A 138 -20.28 1.50 9.60
C GLY A 138 -18.83 1.06 9.49
N VAL A 139 -17.94 1.92 9.01
CA VAL A 139 -16.50 1.59 8.94
C VAL A 139 -15.91 1.56 10.35
N ILE A 140 -15.25 0.46 10.68
CA ILE A 140 -14.65 0.24 12.00
C ILE A 140 -13.17 0.56 11.98
N ASP A 141 -12.45 0.06 10.97
CA ASP A 141 -11.00 0.24 10.85
C ASP A 141 -10.55 0.07 9.41
N ILE A 142 -9.38 0.59 9.12
CA ILE A 142 -8.74 0.48 7.81
C ILE A 142 -7.28 0.14 8.04
N GLU A 143 -6.78 -0.86 7.31
CA GLU A 143 -5.42 -1.33 7.44
C GLU A 143 -4.78 -1.46 6.07
N ARG A 144 -3.52 -1.00 5.93
CA ARG A 144 -2.73 -1.31 4.73
C ARG A 144 -2.19 -2.72 4.87
N THR A 145 -2.20 -3.48 3.78
CA THR A 145 -1.54 -4.78 3.80
C THR A 145 -0.04 -4.58 3.92
N ALA A 146 0.57 -5.29 4.85
CA ALA A 146 2.00 -5.13 5.18
C ALA A 146 2.74 -6.47 5.16
N GLY A 147 2.29 -7.39 4.36
CA GLY A 147 3.00 -8.65 4.27
C GLY A 147 2.14 -9.84 3.96
#